data_dd2f0c350957895e1a559a1707246daf
#
_entry.id   dd2f0c350957895e1a559a1707246daf
#
_cell.length_a   1.000
_cell.length_b   1.000
_cell.length_c   1.000
_cell.angle_alpha   90.00
_cell.angle_beta   90.00
_cell.angle_gamma   90.00
#
_symmetry.space_group_name_H-M   'P 1'
#
loop_
_entity.id
_entity.type
_entity.pdbx_description
1 polymer ?
#
loop_
_entity_poly.entity_id
_entity_poly.type
_entity_poly.pdbx_seq_one_letter_code
_entity_poly.pdbx_strand_id
1 'polypeptide(L)'
;MGNRFLKGAMILSISMFATKFLGILYVIPFQQLVGTSGMALYNYAYTPYALFISLSTLGIPVGIAKFVSKYNAAGEYDTARKMFRYAIWFMIALGFIGFLTMYNLAPWYAQVVLGGEEALANTIEDVTMAIQTISFALLIIPVMAIFRGFFQGNQNMVPTSVSQFVEQVVRIIFILAGSYYIINFQGGTTKQAVGFSVFSAFLAGITAFLILYYFWIKNVKQYNELLKQSVPHEPRNYGNLFAELISYAIPFAILGLATNLFQIVDQTTYNHYMLLSGMDGVLVEDSYGMYAGSLYKIIMIPVSFAISFGQPLIPELTHHLTSGNLKAVRKNLVLAIQLTCFITVPAVVGMALLSEPIYIMFFNSNIPGYNQMGGEIFRLGSLLGLFMALYSIITAILQGIGKQWYGIIFLATSLVIKYIGNVLLIPIFKTDGATLATMIAYTFCMTMSLIIIKRQTGFKLSQLLRRLVAIFVFTGMMALVVMIVKSGLNLVIDYNKHHLLSYFYVAISGFIGIVVYFGLAWYFDLIHALFGVKFSPKQLKERILRRR
;
A
#
# COMPACT_ATOMS: atom_id res chain seq x y z
N MET A 1 -21.93 4.54 -25.02
CA MET A 1 -20.54 4.29 -24.55
C MET A 1 -20.39 4.46 -23.02
N GLY A 2 -21.02 5.44 -22.37
CA GLY A 2 -20.86 5.70 -20.93
C GLY A 2 -21.18 4.52 -20.00
N ASN A 3 -22.19 3.72 -20.31
CA ASN A 3 -22.62 2.64 -19.41
C ASN A 3 -21.63 1.43 -19.36
N ARG A 4 -20.94 1.12 -20.48
CA ARG A 4 -19.91 0.05 -20.51
C ARG A 4 -18.64 0.45 -19.78
N PHE A 5 -18.19 1.69 -19.94
CA PHE A 5 -17.03 2.23 -19.24
C PHE A 5 -17.27 2.28 -17.73
N LEU A 6 -18.41 2.82 -17.30
CA LEU A 6 -18.76 2.91 -15.87
C LEU A 6 -18.82 1.51 -15.22
N LYS A 7 -19.46 0.54 -15.90
CA LYS A 7 -19.53 -0.85 -15.43
C LYS A 7 -18.14 -1.49 -15.36
N GLY A 8 -17.29 -1.25 -16.35
CA GLY A 8 -15.90 -1.74 -16.34
C GLY A 8 -15.06 -1.15 -15.22
N ALA A 9 -15.16 0.15 -14.98
CA ALA A 9 -14.47 0.84 -13.89
C ALA A 9 -14.92 0.33 -12.50
N MET A 10 -16.24 0.10 -12.32
CA MET A 10 -16.77 -0.50 -11.08
C MET A 10 -16.22 -1.92 -10.85
N ILE A 11 -16.20 -2.77 -11.89
CA ILE A 11 -15.66 -4.14 -11.80
C ILE A 11 -14.18 -4.09 -11.40
N LEU A 12 -13.39 -3.19 -12.01
CA LEU A 12 -11.98 -3.02 -11.67
C LEU A 12 -11.81 -2.58 -10.22
N SER A 13 -12.58 -1.60 -9.75
CA SER A 13 -12.51 -1.09 -8.37
C SER A 13 -12.86 -2.16 -7.35
N ILE A 14 -13.94 -2.93 -7.59
CA ILE A 14 -14.34 -4.05 -6.72
C ILE A 14 -13.26 -5.13 -6.70
N SER A 15 -12.72 -5.50 -7.87
CA SER A 15 -11.63 -6.48 -7.97
C SER A 15 -10.38 -6.03 -7.23
N MET A 16 -9.97 -4.76 -7.37
CA MET A 16 -8.83 -4.20 -6.65
C MET A 16 -9.03 -4.20 -5.13
N PHE A 17 -10.24 -3.85 -4.67
CA PHE A 17 -10.57 -3.89 -3.25
C PHE A 17 -10.53 -5.32 -2.71
N ALA A 18 -11.19 -6.27 -3.39
CA ALA A 18 -11.18 -7.68 -3.03
C ALA A 18 -9.75 -8.26 -2.99
N THR A 19 -8.92 -7.93 -3.98
CA THR A 19 -7.52 -8.37 -4.05
C THR A 19 -6.71 -7.84 -2.86
N LYS A 20 -6.88 -6.57 -2.48
CA LYS A 20 -6.21 -5.98 -1.31
C LYS A 20 -6.69 -6.61 -0.01
N PHE A 21 -7.98 -6.82 0.13
CA PHE A 21 -8.58 -7.43 1.32
C PHE A 21 -8.07 -8.87 1.51
N LEU A 22 -8.10 -9.67 0.45
CA LEU A 22 -7.50 -11.02 0.46
C LEU A 22 -6.01 -10.99 0.76
N GLY A 23 -5.29 -9.97 0.25
CA GLY A 23 -3.86 -9.73 0.49
C GLY A 23 -3.51 -9.37 1.94
N ILE A 24 -4.49 -9.01 2.75
CA ILE A 24 -4.32 -8.80 4.20
C ILE A 24 -4.68 -10.08 4.96
N LEU A 25 -5.80 -10.72 4.58
CA LEU A 25 -6.32 -11.86 5.31
C LEU A 25 -5.40 -13.09 5.32
N TYR A 26 -4.67 -13.37 4.20
CA TYR A 26 -3.83 -14.57 4.16
C TYR A 26 -2.63 -14.51 5.11
N VAL A 27 -2.20 -13.30 5.49
CA VAL A 27 -1.05 -13.12 6.39
C VAL A 27 -1.29 -13.75 7.76
N ILE A 28 -2.55 -13.74 8.21
CA ILE A 28 -2.96 -14.32 9.50
C ILE A 28 -2.65 -15.82 9.55
N PRO A 29 -3.25 -16.69 8.72
CA PRO A 29 -2.93 -18.11 8.73
C PRO A 29 -1.49 -18.42 8.29
N PHE A 30 -0.89 -17.58 7.44
CA PHE A 30 0.49 -17.76 7.03
C PHE A 30 1.46 -17.57 8.20
N GLN A 31 1.30 -16.53 9.00
CA GLN A 31 2.14 -16.32 10.19
C GLN A 31 1.95 -17.41 11.24
N GLN A 32 0.75 -17.96 11.39
CA GLN A 32 0.50 -19.10 12.27
C GLN A 32 1.25 -20.37 11.83
N LEU A 33 1.47 -20.53 10.51
CA LEU A 33 2.22 -21.66 9.96
C LEU A 33 3.74 -21.47 10.07
N VAL A 34 4.26 -20.28 9.77
CA VAL A 34 5.70 -20.07 9.65
C VAL A 34 6.33 -19.36 10.85
N GLY A 35 5.50 -18.84 11.79
CA GLY A 35 5.97 -18.09 12.95
C GLY A 35 6.48 -16.68 12.61
N THR A 36 6.97 -15.98 13.61
CA THR A 36 7.47 -14.59 13.49
C THR A 36 8.79 -14.51 12.75
N SER A 37 9.73 -15.41 13.01
CA SER A 37 11.01 -15.51 12.28
C SER A 37 10.83 -15.90 10.82
N GLY A 38 9.86 -16.78 10.51
CA GLY A 38 9.47 -17.08 9.13
C GLY A 38 8.85 -15.88 8.43
N MET A 39 8.08 -15.05 9.13
CA MET A 39 7.59 -13.78 8.60
C MET A 39 8.71 -12.78 8.34
N ALA A 40 9.74 -12.73 9.19
CA ALA A 40 10.94 -11.93 8.94
C ALA A 40 11.61 -12.38 7.63
N LEU A 41 11.88 -13.68 7.48
CA LEU A 41 12.47 -14.26 6.26
C LEU A 41 11.65 -13.93 4.99
N TYR A 42 10.33 -14.07 5.07
CA TYR A 42 9.45 -13.69 3.97
C TYR A 42 9.60 -12.21 3.60
N ASN A 43 9.66 -11.32 4.60
CA ASN A 43 9.79 -9.88 4.35
C ASN A 43 11.19 -9.49 3.84
N TYR A 44 12.26 -10.17 4.27
CA TYR A 44 13.61 -9.96 3.73
C TYR A 44 13.66 -10.18 2.21
N ALA A 45 12.92 -11.14 1.70
CA ALA A 45 12.81 -11.35 0.26
C ALA A 45 11.77 -10.45 -0.42
N TYR A 46 10.62 -10.23 0.23
CA TYR A 46 9.51 -9.51 -0.38
C TYR A 46 9.77 -8.00 -0.55
N THR A 47 10.48 -7.37 0.37
CA THR A 47 10.73 -5.92 0.35
C THR A 47 11.55 -5.47 -0.87
N PRO A 48 12.74 -6.05 -1.18
CA PRO A 48 13.47 -5.70 -2.40
C PRO A 48 12.69 -6.08 -3.67
N TYR A 49 12.01 -7.22 -3.68
CA TYR A 49 11.13 -7.60 -4.78
C TYR A 49 10.02 -6.57 -5.03
N ALA A 50 9.35 -6.07 -3.97
CA ALA A 50 8.31 -5.05 -4.08
C ALA A 50 8.87 -3.73 -4.66
N LEU A 51 10.13 -3.38 -4.36
CA LEU A 51 10.81 -2.24 -4.96
C LEU A 51 10.94 -2.42 -6.48
N PHE A 52 11.51 -3.55 -6.94
CA PHE A 52 11.70 -3.82 -8.36
C PHE A 52 10.37 -3.88 -9.12
N ILE A 53 9.36 -4.52 -8.56
CA ILE A 53 8.01 -4.55 -9.17
C ILE A 53 7.41 -3.16 -9.25
N SER A 54 7.50 -2.37 -8.19
CA SER A 54 6.92 -1.04 -8.17
C SER A 54 7.59 -0.13 -9.21
N LEU A 55 8.91 -0.22 -9.39
CA LEU A 55 9.62 0.45 -10.47
C LEU A 55 9.07 0.06 -11.85
N SER A 56 8.77 -1.22 -12.03
CA SER A 56 8.27 -1.75 -13.30
C SER A 56 6.78 -1.47 -13.54
N THR A 57 5.95 -1.35 -12.50
CA THR A 57 4.49 -1.37 -12.65
C THR A 57 3.78 -0.04 -12.36
N LEU A 58 4.40 0.91 -11.65
CA LEU A 58 3.69 2.12 -11.20
C LEU A 58 3.46 3.16 -12.30
N GLY A 59 4.35 3.31 -13.25
CA GLY A 59 4.26 4.41 -14.23
C GLY A 59 3.94 3.95 -15.65
N ILE A 60 4.62 2.91 -16.12
CA ILE A 60 4.60 2.52 -17.55
C ILE A 60 3.24 1.94 -17.98
N PRO A 61 2.57 1.04 -17.23
CA PRO A 61 1.25 0.56 -17.61
C PRO A 61 0.20 1.64 -17.70
N VAL A 62 0.22 2.61 -16.76
CA VAL A 62 -0.68 3.77 -16.78
C VAL A 62 -0.38 4.66 -17.98
N GLY A 63 0.90 4.87 -18.28
CA GLY A 63 1.34 5.56 -19.48
C GLY A 63 0.86 4.87 -20.75
N ILE A 64 1.06 3.56 -20.88
CA ILE A 64 0.56 2.77 -22.03
C ILE A 64 -0.95 2.89 -22.16
N ALA A 65 -1.71 2.78 -21.07
CA ALA A 65 -3.17 2.95 -21.12
C ALA A 65 -3.57 4.34 -21.66
N LYS A 66 -2.89 5.40 -21.21
CA LYS A 66 -3.11 6.78 -21.69
C LYS A 66 -2.78 6.93 -23.18
N PHE A 67 -1.61 6.44 -23.61
CA PHE A 67 -1.16 6.56 -25.01
C PHE A 67 -2.03 5.72 -25.95
N VAL A 68 -2.34 4.47 -25.60
CA VAL A 68 -3.25 3.62 -26.38
C VAL A 68 -4.64 4.27 -26.53
N SER A 69 -5.17 4.82 -25.44
CA SER A 69 -6.46 5.53 -25.49
C SER A 69 -6.39 6.78 -26.36
N LYS A 70 -5.30 7.58 -26.26
CA LYS A 70 -5.08 8.79 -27.07
C LYS A 70 -5.04 8.48 -28.56
N TYR A 71 -4.21 7.50 -28.96
CA TYR A 71 -4.04 7.16 -30.38
C TYR A 71 -5.25 6.43 -30.96
N ASN A 72 -5.91 5.58 -30.18
CA ASN A 72 -7.19 4.98 -30.59
C ASN A 72 -8.28 6.03 -30.81
N ALA A 73 -8.33 7.07 -29.99
CA ALA A 73 -9.29 8.19 -30.18
C ALA A 73 -8.98 9.02 -31.43
N ALA A 74 -7.70 9.10 -31.84
CA ALA A 74 -7.27 9.75 -33.07
C ALA A 74 -7.40 8.85 -34.33
N GLY A 75 -7.77 7.56 -34.17
CA GLY A 75 -7.80 6.59 -35.26
C GLY A 75 -6.43 6.05 -35.66
N GLU A 76 -5.37 6.37 -34.93
CA GLU A 76 -3.98 5.94 -35.17
C GLU A 76 -3.70 4.58 -34.49
N TYR A 77 -4.45 3.54 -34.87
CA TYR A 77 -4.37 2.21 -34.22
C TYR A 77 -3.02 1.52 -34.41
N ASP A 78 -2.32 1.79 -35.51
CA ASP A 78 -0.98 1.27 -35.80
C ASP A 78 0.08 1.86 -34.82
N THR A 79 -0.02 3.15 -34.50
CA THR A 79 0.83 3.81 -33.52
C THR A 79 0.61 3.20 -32.13
N ALA A 80 -0.64 3.03 -31.70
CA ALA A 80 -0.98 2.38 -30.43
C ALA A 80 -0.41 0.96 -30.34
N ARG A 81 -0.48 0.19 -31.44
CA ARG A 81 0.03 -1.19 -31.53
C ARG A 81 1.55 -1.27 -31.48
N LYS A 82 2.23 -0.37 -32.19
CA LYS A 82 3.70 -0.29 -32.18
C LYS A 82 4.20 0.10 -30.78
N MET A 83 3.60 1.10 -30.15
CA MET A 83 3.91 1.49 -28.77
C MET A 83 3.78 0.32 -27.80
N PHE A 84 2.69 -0.45 -27.89
CA PHE A 84 2.49 -1.66 -27.09
C PHE A 84 3.60 -2.69 -27.31
N ARG A 85 4.03 -2.94 -28.55
CA ARG A 85 5.10 -3.88 -28.89
C ARG A 85 6.45 -3.43 -28.33
N TYR A 86 6.80 -2.15 -28.49
CA TYR A 86 8.03 -1.59 -27.91
C TYR A 86 8.02 -1.69 -26.38
N ALA A 87 6.90 -1.39 -25.74
CA ALA A 87 6.76 -1.51 -24.30
C ALA A 87 6.92 -2.95 -23.80
N ILE A 88 6.45 -3.96 -24.54
CA ILE A 88 6.65 -5.38 -24.18
C ILE A 88 8.15 -5.70 -24.17
N TRP A 89 8.88 -5.37 -25.25
CA TRP A 89 10.31 -5.66 -25.33
C TRP A 89 11.11 -4.94 -24.25
N PHE A 90 10.77 -3.69 -23.99
CA PHE A 90 11.37 -2.92 -22.92
C PHE A 90 11.13 -3.56 -21.55
N MET A 91 9.91 -4.02 -21.27
CA MET A 91 9.58 -4.66 -20.00
C MET A 91 10.16 -6.06 -19.86
N ILE A 92 10.34 -6.81 -20.96
CA ILE A 92 11.10 -8.05 -20.94
C ILE A 92 12.55 -7.77 -20.54
N ALA A 93 13.18 -6.78 -21.17
CA ALA A 93 14.56 -6.40 -20.83
C ALA A 93 14.68 -5.89 -19.38
N LEU A 94 13.77 -5.02 -18.94
CA LEU A 94 13.76 -4.49 -17.57
C LEU A 94 13.52 -5.59 -16.54
N GLY A 95 12.58 -6.51 -16.81
CA GLY A 95 12.30 -7.65 -15.95
C GLY A 95 13.49 -8.60 -15.85
N PHE A 96 14.17 -8.86 -16.97
CA PHE A 96 15.36 -9.71 -17.01
C PHE A 96 16.55 -9.06 -16.28
N ILE A 97 16.79 -7.77 -16.49
CA ILE A 97 17.81 -7.01 -15.74
C ILE A 97 17.49 -7.02 -14.26
N GLY A 98 16.23 -6.76 -13.88
CA GLY A 98 15.77 -6.81 -12.48
C GLY A 98 15.97 -8.18 -11.85
N PHE A 99 15.63 -9.26 -12.57
CA PHE A 99 15.88 -10.64 -12.16
C PHE A 99 17.37 -10.89 -11.92
N LEU A 100 18.22 -10.60 -12.90
CA LEU A 100 19.68 -10.82 -12.80
C LEU A 100 20.27 -10.01 -11.64
N THR A 101 19.87 -8.74 -11.51
CA THR A 101 20.35 -7.87 -10.43
C THR A 101 19.97 -8.43 -9.07
N MET A 102 18.70 -8.75 -8.88
CA MET A 102 18.20 -9.25 -7.61
C MET A 102 18.77 -10.63 -7.27
N TYR A 103 18.89 -11.52 -8.25
CA TYR A 103 19.42 -12.87 -8.08
C TYR A 103 20.92 -12.86 -7.68
N ASN A 104 21.73 -12.07 -8.39
CA ASN A 104 23.18 -12.02 -8.15
C ASN A 104 23.55 -11.18 -6.90
N LEU A 105 22.78 -10.13 -6.58
CA LEU A 105 23.01 -9.33 -5.38
C LEU A 105 22.41 -9.95 -4.12
N ALA A 106 21.63 -11.03 -4.22
CA ALA A 106 20.98 -11.67 -3.08
C ALA A 106 21.94 -12.03 -1.92
N PRO A 107 23.13 -12.64 -2.15
CA PRO A 107 24.05 -12.96 -1.06
C PRO A 107 24.58 -11.70 -0.34
N TRP A 108 24.95 -10.68 -1.10
CA TRP A 108 25.41 -9.41 -0.55
C TRP A 108 24.30 -8.72 0.25
N TYR A 109 23.08 -8.70 -0.29
CA TYR A 109 21.95 -8.08 0.40
C TYR A 109 21.58 -8.84 1.69
N ALA A 110 21.64 -10.17 1.68
CA ALA A 110 21.42 -11.00 2.85
C ALA A 110 22.43 -10.67 3.97
N GLN A 111 23.71 -10.51 3.63
CA GLN A 111 24.75 -10.10 4.57
C GLN A 111 24.46 -8.72 5.19
N VAL A 112 24.04 -7.75 4.36
CA VAL A 112 23.71 -6.40 4.84
C VAL A 112 22.49 -6.42 5.78
N VAL A 113 21.48 -7.21 5.46
CA VAL A 113 20.23 -7.28 6.24
C VAL A 113 20.41 -7.99 7.57
N LEU A 114 21.20 -9.07 7.59
CA LEU A 114 21.49 -9.83 8.81
C LEU A 114 22.67 -9.23 9.63
N GLY A 115 23.40 -8.26 9.08
CA GLY A 115 24.50 -7.58 9.77
C GLY A 115 25.75 -8.46 9.98
N GLY A 116 25.84 -9.62 9.33
CA GLY A 116 26.94 -10.59 9.49
C GLY A 116 26.95 -11.34 10.82
N GLU A 117 25.85 -11.31 11.57
CA GLU A 117 25.74 -11.88 12.92
C GLU A 117 25.16 -13.31 12.88
N GLU A 118 25.86 -14.26 13.52
CA GLU A 118 25.46 -15.67 13.62
C GLU A 118 24.30 -15.91 14.62
N ALA A 119 23.91 -14.90 15.39
CA ALA A 119 22.95 -15.02 16.49
C ALA A 119 21.46 -14.98 16.06
N LEU A 120 21.17 -14.75 14.76
CA LEU A 120 19.81 -14.63 14.24
C LEU A 120 19.18 -16.00 13.93
N ALA A 121 17.86 -16.08 13.88
CA ALA A 121 17.13 -17.32 13.60
C ALA A 121 17.29 -17.77 12.12
N ASN A 122 17.44 -16.83 11.19
CA ASN A 122 17.66 -17.09 9.78
C ASN A 122 19.13 -16.87 9.39
N THR A 123 19.63 -17.72 8.51
CA THR A 123 21.00 -17.64 8.01
C THR A 123 21.09 -16.82 6.72
N ILE A 124 22.33 -16.43 6.33
CA ILE A 124 22.57 -15.74 5.06
C ILE A 124 22.09 -16.59 3.88
N GLU A 125 22.26 -17.92 3.96
CA GLU A 125 21.80 -18.87 2.92
C GLU A 125 20.28 -18.87 2.81
N ASP A 126 19.56 -18.84 3.94
CA ASP A 126 18.08 -18.81 3.95
C ASP A 126 17.54 -17.57 3.26
N VAL A 127 18.08 -16.40 3.63
CA VAL A 127 17.68 -15.11 3.05
C VAL A 127 18.07 -15.03 1.58
N THR A 128 19.27 -15.50 1.22
CA THR A 128 19.74 -15.57 -0.17
C THR A 128 18.80 -16.42 -1.01
N MET A 129 18.49 -17.64 -0.55
CA MET A 129 17.59 -18.57 -1.23
C MET A 129 16.20 -17.94 -1.43
N ALA A 130 15.66 -17.30 -0.41
CA ALA A 130 14.35 -16.66 -0.50
C ALA A 130 14.33 -15.50 -1.52
N ILE A 131 15.37 -14.64 -1.55
CA ILE A 131 15.51 -13.54 -2.50
C ILE A 131 15.70 -14.07 -3.93
N GLN A 132 16.55 -15.06 -4.12
CA GLN A 132 16.76 -15.69 -5.44
C GLN A 132 15.46 -16.32 -5.96
N THR A 133 14.73 -17.00 -5.08
CA THR A 133 13.49 -17.67 -5.46
C THR A 133 12.39 -16.68 -5.87
N ILE A 134 12.20 -15.58 -5.16
CA ILE A 134 11.18 -14.59 -5.51
C ILE A 134 11.56 -13.80 -6.76
N SER A 135 12.86 -13.67 -7.07
CA SER A 135 13.34 -12.89 -8.21
C SER A 135 12.80 -13.41 -9.55
N PHE A 136 12.48 -14.72 -9.67
CA PHE A 136 11.87 -15.28 -10.87
C PHE A 136 10.56 -14.60 -11.27
N ALA A 137 9.82 -14.06 -10.31
CA ALA A 137 8.58 -13.35 -10.58
C ALA A 137 8.80 -12.06 -11.40
N LEU A 138 10.00 -11.46 -11.35
CA LEU A 138 10.36 -10.29 -12.15
C LEU A 138 10.41 -10.56 -13.65
N LEU A 139 10.57 -11.82 -14.07
CA LEU A 139 10.56 -12.19 -15.50
C LEU A 139 9.16 -12.04 -16.13
N ILE A 140 8.10 -12.16 -15.35
CA ILE A 140 6.72 -12.24 -15.86
C ILE A 140 5.91 -10.99 -15.53
N ILE A 141 6.00 -10.48 -14.30
CA ILE A 141 5.10 -9.42 -13.82
C ILE A 141 5.22 -8.11 -14.61
N PRO A 142 6.41 -7.62 -15.00
CA PRO A 142 6.51 -6.40 -15.82
C PRO A 142 5.81 -6.53 -17.16
N VAL A 143 5.93 -7.68 -17.82
CA VAL A 143 5.28 -7.96 -19.11
C VAL A 143 3.76 -8.00 -18.95
N MET A 144 3.29 -8.69 -17.92
CA MET A 144 1.87 -8.78 -17.58
C MET A 144 1.25 -7.41 -17.34
N ALA A 145 1.99 -6.50 -16.68
CA ALA A 145 1.55 -5.14 -16.41
C ALA A 145 1.28 -4.34 -17.70
N ILE A 146 2.07 -4.56 -18.76
CA ILE A 146 1.84 -3.92 -20.08
C ILE A 146 0.56 -4.43 -20.75
N PHE A 147 0.29 -5.73 -20.69
CA PHE A 147 -0.99 -6.27 -21.20
C PHE A 147 -2.18 -5.64 -20.48
N ARG A 148 -2.10 -5.47 -19.15
CA ARG A 148 -3.14 -4.77 -18.37
C ARG A 148 -3.31 -3.32 -18.82
N GLY A 149 -2.22 -2.58 -19.01
CA GLY A 149 -2.24 -1.21 -19.53
C GLY A 149 -2.86 -1.11 -20.91
N PHE A 150 -2.54 -2.04 -21.82
CA PHE A 150 -3.11 -2.10 -23.16
C PHE A 150 -4.63 -2.34 -23.14
N PHE A 151 -5.11 -3.30 -22.35
CA PHE A 151 -6.55 -3.55 -22.21
C PHE A 151 -7.28 -2.35 -21.62
N GLN A 152 -6.71 -1.70 -20.60
CA GLN A 152 -7.27 -0.48 -20.01
C GLN A 152 -7.32 0.67 -21.02
N GLY A 153 -6.28 0.84 -21.84
CA GLY A 153 -6.24 1.84 -22.91
C GLY A 153 -7.28 1.60 -24.00
N ASN A 154 -7.66 0.34 -24.23
CA ASN A 154 -8.78 -0.04 -25.09
C ASN A 154 -10.14 0.00 -24.38
N GLN A 155 -10.23 0.61 -23.19
CA GLN A 155 -11.45 0.70 -22.37
C GLN A 155 -12.05 -0.66 -21.97
N ASN A 156 -11.27 -1.74 -22.03
CA ASN A 156 -11.66 -3.08 -21.61
C ASN A 156 -11.01 -3.42 -20.26
N MET A 157 -11.73 -3.18 -19.17
CA MET A 157 -11.20 -3.40 -17.81
C MET A 157 -11.31 -4.85 -17.33
N VAL A 158 -12.12 -5.70 -18.01
CA VAL A 158 -12.41 -7.08 -17.59
C VAL A 158 -11.16 -7.94 -17.53
N PRO A 159 -10.26 -7.98 -18.56
CA PRO A 159 -9.05 -8.80 -18.51
C PRO A 159 -8.14 -8.42 -17.34
N THR A 160 -8.00 -7.12 -17.07
CA THR A 160 -7.20 -6.62 -15.94
C THR A 160 -7.79 -7.08 -14.61
N SER A 161 -9.10 -6.90 -14.42
CA SER A 161 -9.78 -7.26 -13.17
C SER A 161 -9.70 -8.76 -12.88
N VAL A 162 -9.99 -9.59 -13.88
CA VAL A 162 -9.97 -11.05 -13.74
C VAL A 162 -8.54 -11.54 -13.46
N SER A 163 -7.56 -11.04 -14.22
CA SER A 163 -6.16 -11.46 -14.04
C SER A 163 -5.61 -11.07 -12.66
N GLN A 164 -5.94 -9.90 -12.13
CA GLN A 164 -5.51 -9.47 -10.80
C GLN A 164 -6.15 -10.29 -9.68
N PHE A 165 -7.45 -10.55 -9.81
CA PHE A 165 -8.16 -11.33 -8.80
C PHE A 165 -7.66 -12.78 -8.77
N VAL A 166 -7.55 -13.43 -9.93
CA VAL A 166 -7.07 -14.82 -10.02
C VAL A 166 -5.61 -14.92 -9.58
N GLU A 167 -4.74 -13.96 -9.97
CA GLU A 167 -3.36 -13.89 -9.47
C GLU A 167 -3.31 -13.94 -7.94
N GLN A 168 -4.13 -13.13 -7.29
CA GLN A 168 -4.14 -13.07 -5.82
C GLN A 168 -4.67 -14.36 -5.20
N VAL A 169 -5.75 -14.93 -5.73
CA VAL A 169 -6.31 -16.19 -5.24
C VAL A 169 -5.31 -17.33 -5.39
N VAL A 170 -4.69 -17.46 -6.56
CA VAL A 170 -3.68 -18.50 -6.82
C VAL A 170 -2.47 -18.31 -5.90
N ARG A 171 -1.98 -17.09 -5.74
CA ARG A 171 -0.88 -16.78 -4.82
C ARG A 171 -1.20 -17.23 -3.39
N ILE A 172 -2.38 -16.91 -2.88
CA ILE A 172 -2.80 -17.28 -1.53
C ILE A 172 -2.91 -18.79 -1.38
N ILE A 173 -3.51 -19.48 -2.36
CA ILE A 173 -3.62 -20.95 -2.33
C ILE A 173 -2.23 -21.57 -2.26
N PHE A 174 -1.29 -21.16 -3.11
CA PHE A 174 0.06 -21.71 -3.10
C PHE A 174 0.81 -21.36 -1.81
N ILE A 175 0.68 -20.14 -1.29
CA ILE A 175 1.29 -19.77 0.00
C ILE A 175 0.77 -20.68 1.11
N LEU A 176 -0.54 -20.75 1.30
CA LEU A 176 -1.14 -21.45 2.45
C LEU A 176 -1.09 -22.97 2.30
N ALA A 177 -1.58 -23.49 1.19
CA ALA A 177 -1.61 -24.93 0.97
C ALA A 177 -0.19 -25.51 0.82
N GLY A 178 0.73 -24.79 0.15
CA GLY A 178 2.11 -25.23 0.01
C GLY A 178 2.87 -25.21 1.33
N SER A 179 2.75 -24.13 2.12
CA SER A 179 3.37 -24.08 3.45
C SER A 179 2.82 -25.17 4.38
N TYR A 180 1.50 -25.34 4.38
CA TYR A 180 0.84 -26.35 5.19
C TYR A 180 1.32 -27.76 4.81
N TYR A 181 1.41 -28.06 3.50
CA TYR A 181 1.87 -29.35 2.99
C TYR A 181 3.34 -29.62 3.36
N ILE A 182 4.21 -28.64 3.20
CA ILE A 182 5.65 -28.79 3.52
C ILE A 182 5.85 -29.04 5.01
N ILE A 183 5.18 -28.28 5.88
CA ILE A 183 5.37 -28.38 7.33
C ILE A 183 4.72 -29.65 7.89
N ASN A 184 3.46 -29.95 7.51
CA ASN A 184 2.69 -30.98 8.19
C ASN A 184 2.76 -32.36 7.52
N PHE A 185 3.04 -32.44 6.20
CA PHE A 185 3.07 -33.74 5.48
C PHE A 185 4.47 -34.16 5.07
N GLN A 186 5.34 -33.23 4.67
CA GLN A 186 6.72 -33.56 4.32
C GLN A 186 7.68 -33.54 5.52
N GLY A 187 7.27 -33.01 6.67
CA GLY A 187 8.15 -32.77 7.80
C GLY A 187 9.27 -31.77 7.50
N GLY A 188 9.03 -30.88 6.53
CA GLY A 188 9.98 -29.85 6.11
C GLY A 188 10.09 -28.71 7.12
N THR A 189 11.11 -27.86 6.91
CA THR A 189 11.37 -26.73 7.79
C THR A 189 10.52 -25.51 7.43
N THR A 190 10.33 -24.61 8.39
CA THR A 190 9.72 -23.29 8.17
C THR A 190 10.39 -22.52 7.03
N LYS A 191 11.72 -22.61 6.92
CA LYS A 191 12.51 -21.96 5.88
C LYS A 191 12.17 -22.45 4.47
N GLN A 192 11.98 -23.77 4.30
CA GLN A 192 11.52 -24.38 3.05
C GLN A 192 10.10 -23.93 2.70
N ALA A 193 9.21 -23.86 3.69
CA ALA A 193 7.84 -23.38 3.50
C ALA A 193 7.82 -21.90 3.07
N VAL A 194 8.67 -21.05 3.64
CA VAL A 194 8.82 -19.65 3.21
C VAL A 194 9.40 -19.58 1.79
N GLY A 195 10.42 -20.36 1.47
CA GLY A 195 10.99 -20.43 0.11
C GLY A 195 9.91 -20.76 -0.94
N PHE A 196 9.05 -21.76 -0.66
CA PHE A 196 7.93 -22.09 -1.54
C PHE A 196 6.88 -20.96 -1.60
N SER A 197 6.64 -20.30 -0.45
CA SER A 197 5.68 -19.20 -0.38
C SER A 197 6.09 -18.01 -1.23
N VAL A 198 7.36 -17.64 -1.24
CA VAL A 198 7.86 -16.56 -2.10
C VAL A 198 7.85 -16.96 -3.59
N PHE A 199 8.05 -18.25 -3.92
CA PHE A 199 7.93 -18.79 -5.27
C PHE A 199 6.49 -18.72 -5.80
N SER A 200 5.50 -18.72 -4.92
CA SER A 200 4.09 -18.58 -5.32
C SER A 200 3.81 -17.32 -6.14
N ALA A 201 4.62 -16.25 -5.98
CA ALA A 201 4.49 -15.03 -6.77
C ALA A 201 4.77 -15.28 -8.26
N PHE A 202 5.74 -16.14 -8.57
CA PHE A 202 6.04 -16.58 -9.95
C PHE A 202 4.91 -17.42 -10.53
N LEU A 203 4.42 -18.42 -9.81
CA LEU A 203 3.31 -19.28 -10.24
C LEU A 203 2.02 -18.50 -10.47
N ALA A 204 1.70 -17.58 -9.57
CA ALA A 204 0.54 -16.70 -9.70
C ALA A 204 0.69 -15.74 -10.90
N GLY A 205 1.92 -15.23 -11.13
CA GLY A 205 2.26 -14.42 -12.30
C GLY A 205 2.04 -15.17 -13.60
N ILE A 206 2.51 -16.42 -13.71
CA ILE A 206 2.26 -17.27 -14.89
C ILE A 206 0.76 -17.42 -15.13
N THR A 207 0.00 -17.77 -14.09
CA THR A 207 -1.46 -17.98 -14.21
C THR A 207 -2.16 -16.70 -14.69
N ALA A 208 -1.81 -15.55 -14.12
CA ALA A 208 -2.37 -14.28 -14.54
C ALA A 208 -1.98 -13.90 -15.98
N PHE A 209 -0.74 -14.20 -16.38
CA PHE A 209 -0.30 -13.97 -17.75
C PHE A 209 -1.07 -14.85 -18.75
N LEU A 210 -1.29 -16.13 -18.43
CA LEU A 210 -2.08 -17.03 -19.28
C LEU A 210 -3.52 -16.52 -19.46
N ILE A 211 -4.13 -15.96 -18.42
CA ILE A 211 -5.45 -15.34 -18.51
C ILE A 211 -5.42 -14.11 -19.44
N LEU A 212 -4.44 -13.23 -19.28
CA LEU A 212 -4.29 -12.05 -20.15
C LEU A 212 -4.03 -12.46 -21.60
N TYR A 213 -3.22 -13.49 -21.82
CA TYR A 213 -2.94 -14.04 -23.14
C TYR A 213 -4.18 -14.68 -23.77
N TYR A 214 -5.00 -15.39 -22.99
CA TYR A 214 -6.31 -15.89 -23.45
C TYR A 214 -7.21 -14.74 -23.94
N PHE A 215 -7.34 -13.69 -23.16
CA PHE A 215 -8.12 -12.50 -23.59
C PHE A 215 -7.50 -11.81 -24.81
N TRP A 216 -6.18 -11.84 -24.93
CA TRP A 216 -5.49 -11.32 -26.10
C TRP A 216 -5.89 -12.10 -27.36
N ILE A 217 -5.78 -13.43 -27.36
CA ILE A 217 -6.17 -14.29 -28.49
C ILE A 217 -7.66 -14.06 -28.85
N LYS A 218 -8.52 -13.99 -27.85
CA LYS A 218 -9.96 -13.78 -28.06
C LYS A 218 -10.25 -12.46 -28.76
N ASN A 219 -9.50 -11.40 -28.50
CA ASN A 219 -9.74 -10.07 -29.06
C ASN A 219 -8.80 -9.73 -30.24
N VAL A 220 -7.84 -10.56 -30.57
CA VAL A 220 -6.81 -10.26 -31.60
C VAL A 220 -7.41 -9.97 -32.99
N LYS A 221 -8.49 -10.67 -33.36
CA LYS A 221 -9.19 -10.43 -34.63
C LYS A 221 -9.75 -9.01 -34.70
N GLN A 222 -10.43 -8.56 -33.65
CA GLN A 222 -10.96 -7.20 -33.54
C GLN A 222 -9.84 -6.15 -33.59
N TYR A 223 -8.73 -6.38 -32.89
CA TYR A 223 -7.59 -5.46 -32.91
C TYR A 223 -6.91 -5.40 -34.29
N ASN A 224 -6.89 -6.51 -35.04
CA ASN A 224 -6.34 -6.54 -36.40
C ASN A 224 -7.27 -5.85 -37.42
N GLU A 225 -8.57 -5.90 -37.22
CA GLU A 225 -9.54 -5.15 -38.03
C GLU A 225 -9.41 -3.64 -37.79
N LEU A 226 -9.25 -3.21 -36.55
CA LEU A 226 -8.97 -1.82 -36.21
C LEU A 226 -7.66 -1.32 -36.86
N LEU A 227 -6.61 -2.15 -36.90
CA LEU A 227 -5.37 -1.81 -37.59
C LEU A 227 -5.56 -1.49 -39.08
N LYS A 228 -6.45 -2.22 -39.78
CA LYS A 228 -6.77 -1.96 -41.19
C LYS A 228 -7.50 -0.63 -41.39
N GLN A 229 -8.14 -0.11 -40.35
CA GLN A 229 -8.87 1.15 -40.34
C GLN A 229 -8.02 2.33 -39.85
N SER A 230 -6.71 2.12 -39.64
CA SER A 230 -5.81 3.18 -39.14
C SER A 230 -5.74 4.33 -40.15
N VAL A 231 -5.95 5.56 -39.63
CA VAL A 231 -5.88 6.77 -40.44
C VAL A 231 -4.41 7.04 -40.81
N PRO A 232 -4.12 7.37 -42.09
CA PRO A 232 -2.77 7.79 -42.49
C PRO A 232 -2.30 9.02 -41.67
N HIS A 233 -1.11 8.95 -41.14
CA HIS A 233 -0.49 10.02 -40.36
C HIS A 233 1.00 10.14 -40.72
N GLU A 234 1.60 11.28 -40.41
CA GLU A 234 3.04 11.46 -40.59
C GLU A 234 3.85 10.45 -39.75
N PRO A 235 5.02 10.01 -40.26
CA PRO A 235 5.89 9.09 -39.53
C PRO A 235 6.29 9.68 -38.18
N ARG A 236 5.92 9.02 -37.10
CA ARG A 236 6.30 9.45 -35.74
C ARG A 236 7.59 8.80 -35.30
N ASN A 237 8.44 9.57 -34.63
CA ASN A 237 9.62 9.01 -33.97
C ASN A 237 9.19 8.31 -32.67
N TYR A 238 9.09 6.98 -32.73
CA TYR A 238 8.65 6.15 -31.61
C TYR A 238 9.60 6.22 -30.41
N GLY A 239 10.90 6.46 -30.64
CA GLY A 239 11.87 6.69 -29.57
C GLY A 239 11.52 7.93 -28.72
N ASN A 240 11.15 9.04 -29.39
CA ASN A 240 10.72 10.27 -28.70
C ASN A 240 9.42 10.06 -27.91
N LEU A 241 8.44 9.33 -28.50
CA LEU A 241 7.19 9.00 -27.84
C LEU A 241 7.41 8.14 -26.59
N PHE A 242 8.34 7.18 -26.69
CA PHE A 242 8.67 6.32 -25.57
C PHE A 242 9.46 7.07 -24.48
N ALA A 243 10.36 7.97 -24.87
CA ALA A 243 11.05 8.86 -23.94
C ALA A 243 10.08 9.79 -23.20
N GLU A 244 9.06 10.34 -23.91
CA GLU A 244 7.99 11.14 -23.29
C GLU A 244 7.22 10.32 -22.26
N LEU A 245 6.86 9.06 -22.59
CA LEU A 245 6.18 8.14 -21.69
C LEU A 245 7.01 7.88 -20.43
N ILE A 246 8.30 7.57 -20.58
CA ILE A 246 9.20 7.30 -19.45
C ILE A 246 9.40 8.55 -18.60
N SER A 247 9.63 9.71 -19.19
CA SER A 247 9.83 10.96 -18.46
C SER A 247 8.62 11.35 -17.61
N TYR A 248 7.42 11.00 -18.07
CA TYR A 248 6.18 11.17 -17.30
C TYR A 248 6.03 10.12 -16.19
N ALA A 249 6.39 8.86 -16.48
CA ALA A 249 6.19 7.73 -15.57
C ALA A 249 7.16 7.72 -14.38
N ILE A 250 8.44 8.11 -14.57
CA ILE A 250 9.49 8.04 -13.55
C ILE A 250 9.14 8.81 -12.26
N PRO A 251 8.73 10.09 -12.28
CA PRO A 251 8.43 10.82 -11.06
C PRO A 251 7.27 10.20 -10.25
N PHE A 252 6.26 9.69 -10.96
CA PHE A 252 5.14 9.00 -10.33
C PHE A 252 5.57 7.69 -9.67
N ALA A 253 6.43 6.92 -10.36
CA ALA A 253 6.98 5.69 -9.84
C ALA A 253 7.81 5.93 -8.57
N ILE A 254 8.76 6.87 -8.60
CA ILE A 254 9.64 7.17 -7.46
C ILE A 254 8.85 7.59 -6.23
N LEU A 255 7.87 8.47 -6.37
CA LEU A 255 7.05 8.90 -5.23
C LEU A 255 6.16 7.77 -4.69
N GLY A 256 5.69 6.88 -5.56
CA GLY A 256 4.96 5.68 -5.15
C GLY A 256 5.80 4.63 -4.41
N LEU A 257 7.13 4.69 -4.58
CA LEU A 257 8.07 3.78 -3.91
C LEU A 257 8.40 4.14 -2.47
N ALA A 258 7.97 5.29 -1.96
CA ALA A 258 8.42 5.81 -0.67
C ALA A 258 8.30 4.79 0.46
N THR A 259 7.17 4.08 0.57
CA THR A 259 6.96 3.05 1.60
C THR A 259 7.99 1.91 1.47
N ASN A 260 8.25 1.43 0.25
CA ASN A 260 9.22 0.37 0.02
C ASN A 260 10.65 0.84 0.33
N LEU A 261 10.98 2.08 -0.04
CA LEU A 261 12.29 2.67 0.27
C LEU A 261 12.51 2.83 1.77
N PHE A 262 11.50 3.30 2.52
CA PHE A 262 11.58 3.35 3.98
C PHE A 262 11.71 1.96 4.60
N GLN A 263 11.01 0.95 4.08
CA GLN A 263 11.14 -0.43 4.53
C GLN A 263 12.53 -1.01 4.23
N ILE A 264 13.18 -0.66 3.11
CA ILE A 264 14.56 -1.06 2.84
C ILE A 264 15.53 -0.44 3.85
N VAL A 265 15.34 0.85 4.19
CA VAL A 265 16.16 1.48 5.24
C VAL A 265 15.96 0.76 6.58
N ASP A 266 14.72 0.42 6.95
CA ASP A 266 14.47 -0.40 8.15
C ASP A 266 15.17 -1.75 8.05
N GLN A 267 15.00 -2.46 6.96
CA GLN A 267 15.53 -3.79 6.75
C GLN A 267 17.06 -3.87 6.86
N THR A 268 17.75 -2.85 6.36
CA THR A 268 19.22 -2.78 6.36
C THR A 268 19.82 -2.25 7.68
N THR A 269 18.99 -1.67 8.56
CA THR A 269 19.47 -1.06 9.81
C THR A 269 18.92 -1.74 11.06
N TYR A 270 17.74 -2.35 10.97
CA TYR A 270 16.99 -2.80 12.13
C TYR A 270 17.75 -3.84 12.96
N ASN A 271 18.15 -4.95 12.35
CA ASN A 271 18.79 -6.06 13.07
C ASN A 271 20.10 -5.60 13.74
N HIS A 272 20.95 -4.91 13.00
CA HIS A 272 22.24 -4.44 13.51
C HIS A 272 22.06 -3.52 14.74
N TYR A 273 21.20 -2.49 14.63
CA TYR A 273 21.03 -1.54 15.75
C TYR A 273 20.19 -2.09 16.91
N MET A 274 19.33 -3.09 16.65
CA MET A 274 18.61 -3.81 17.71
C MET A 274 19.57 -4.70 18.53
N LEU A 275 20.50 -5.39 17.88
CA LEU A 275 21.53 -6.20 18.56
C LEU A 275 22.43 -5.32 19.43
N LEU A 276 22.77 -4.10 18.97
CA LEU A 276 23.50 -3.13 19.79
C LEU A 276 22.75 -2.69 21.05
N SER A 277 21.41 -2.82 21.07
CA SER A 277 20.61 -2.58 22.29
C SER A 277 20.68 -3.71 23.32
N GLY A 278 21.45 -4.77 23.05
CA GLY A 278 21.60 -5.94 23.93
C GLY A 278 20.44 -6.94 23.89
N MET A 279 19.57 -6.87 22.88
CA MET A 279 18.48 -7.82 22.69
C MET A 279 19.03 -9.11 22.06
N ASP A 280 18.46 -10.27 22.48
CA ASP A 280 18.77 -11.57 21.88
C ASP A 280 18.42 -11.61 20.39
N GLY A 281 19.28 -12.24 19.57
CA GLY A 281 19.13 -12.22 18.11
C GLY A 281 17.83 -12.83 17.59
N VAL A 282 17.35 -13.92 18.19
CA VAL A 282 16.08 -14.53 17.83
C VAL A 282 14.92 -13.56 18.09
N LEU A 283 14.93 -12.88 19.25
CA LEU A 283 13.91 -11.88 19.60
C LEU A 283 13.99 -10.65 18.69
N VAL A 284 15.19 -10.27 18.23
CA VAL A 284 15.37 -9.18 17.25
C VAL A 284 14.65 -9.53 15.96
N GLU A 285 14.87 -10.72 15.40
CA GLU A 285 14.21 -11.14 14.17
C GLU A 285 12.72 -11.32 14.32
N ASP A 286 12.26 -11.89 15.44
CA ASP A 286 10.85 -12.02 15.74
C ASP A 286 10.15 -10.66 15.85
N SER A 287 10.78 -9.69 16.51
CA SER A 287 10.27 -8.31 16.59
C SER A 287 10.22 -7.64 15.21
N TYR A 288 11.20 -7.91 14.34
CA TYR A 288 11.17 -7.45 12.95
C TYR A 288 10.02 -8.09 12.14
N GLY A 289 9.79 -9.39 12.33
CA GLY A 289 8.66 -10.11 11.72
C GLY A 289 7.30 -9.53 12.14
N MET A 290 7.15 -9.19 13.43
CA MET A 290 5.96 -8.51 13.96
C MET A 290 5.80 -7.10 13.38
N TYR A 291 6.88 -6.32 13.32
CA TYR A 291 6.91 -4.96 12.80
C TYR A 291 6.67 -4.92 11.28
N ALA A 292 7.55 -5.53 10.50
CA ALA A 292 7.50 -5.46 9.03
C ALA A 292 6.42 -6.36 8.42
N GLY A 293 6.15 -7.51 9.04
CA GLY A 293 5.17 -8.48 8.56
C GLY A 293 3.75 -8.18 9.00
N SER A 294 3.52 -8.19 10.30
CA SER A 294 2.17 -8.15 10.88
C SER A 294 1.60 -6.73 10.93
N LEU A 295 2.33 -5.79 11.55
CA LEU A 295 1.88 -4.41 11.75
C LEU A 295 1.60 -3.71 10.42
N TYR A 296 2.56 -3.73 9.47
CA TYR A 296 2.38 -3.04 8.18
C TYR A 296 1.16 -3.52 7.42
N LYS A 297 0.78 -4.80 7.53
CA LYS A 297 -0.41 -5.33 6.85
C LYS A 297 -1.70 -4.77 7.45
N ILE A 298 -1.78 -4.65 8.77
CA ILE A 298 -2.96 -4.13 9.46
C ILE A 298 -3.11 -2.62 9.23
N ILE A 299 -2.05 -1.84 9.38
CA ILE A 299 -2.12 -0.38 9.16
C ILE A 299 -2.40 0.01 7.71
N MET A 300 -2.10 -0.88 6.74
CA MET A 300 -2.46 -0.65 5.34
C MET A 300 -3.98 -0.63 5.10
N ILE A 301 -4.81 -1.12 6.03
CA ILE A 301 -6.27 -1.05 5.91
C ILE A 301 -6.74 0.42 5.83
N PRO A 302 -6.53 1.28 6.85
CA PRO A 302 -6.91 2.68 6.77
C PRO A 302 -6.10 3.46 5.71
N VAL A 303 -4.83 3.14 5.49
CA VAL A 303 -4.00 3.81 4.47
C VAL A 303 -4.54 3.59 3.05
N SER A 304 -5.10 2.42 2.75
CA SER A 304 -5.66 2.12 1.43
C SER A 304 -6.82 3.04 1.04
N PHE A 305 -7.59 3.56 2.01
CA PHE A 305 -8.61 4.57 1.76
C PHE A 305 -7.99 5.88 1.26
N ALA A 306 -6.92 6.35 1.89
CA ALA A 306 -6.21 7.56 1.45
C ALA A 306 -5.67 7.42 0.03
N ILE A 307 -5.06 6.29 -0.30
CA ILE A 307 -4.56 5.99 -1.65
C ILE A 307 -5.71 6.04 -2.67
N SER A 308 -6.87 5.48 -2.31
CA SER A 308 -8.05 5.45 -3.18
C SER A 308 -8.62 6.84 -3.48
N PHE A 309 -8.52 7.79 -2.55
CA PHE A 309 -8.89 9.19 -2.79
C PHE A 309 -7.81 9.97 -3.55
N GLY A 310 -6.54 9.62 -3.38
CA GLY A 310 -5.41 10.32 -4.01
C GLY A 310 -5.38 10.17 -5.53
N GLN A 311 -5.66 8.99 -6.06
CA GLN A 311 -5.57 8.71 -7.48
C GLN A 311 -6.53 9.55 -8.36
N PRO A 312 -7.85 9.66 -8.05
CA PRO A 312 -8.77 10.53 -8.80
C PRO A 312 -8.48 12.03 -8.62
N LEU A 313 -7.87 12.41 -7.49
CA LEU A 313 -7.55 13.80 -7.18
C LEU A 313 -6.52 14.40 -8.14
N ILE A 314 -5.56 13.60 -8.64
CA ILE A 314 -4.49 14.07 -9.52
C ILE A 314 -5.06 14.71 -10.80
N PRO A 315 -5.86 14.02 -11.64
CA PRO A 315 -6.41 14.61 -12.85
C PRO A 315 -7.38 15.76 -12.56
N GLU A 316 -8.13 15.71 -11.47
CA GLU A 316 -9.05 16.76 -11.07
C GLU A 316 -8.32 18.07 -10.73
N LEU A 317 -7.25 18.00 -9.94
CA LEU A 317 -6.43 19.16 -9.62
C LEU A 317 -5.74 19.73 -10.87
N THR A 318 -5.22 18.85 -11.73
CA THR A 318 -4.59 19.26 -12.99
C THR A 318 -5.57 20.02 -13.87
N HIS A 319 -6.79 19.50 -14.04
CA HIS A 319 -7.84 20.16 -14.83
C HIS A 319 -8.21 21.54 -14.28
N HIS A 320 -8.40 21.67 -12.96
CA HIS A 320 -8.72 22.96 -12.34
C HIS A 320 -7.56 23.95 -12.39
N LEU A 321 -6.32 23.47 -12.32
CA LEU A 321 -5.14 24.31 -12.43
C LEU A 321 -4.98 24.84 -13.85
N THR A 322 -5.12 24.02 -14.88
CA THR A 322 -5.04 24.40 -16.30
C THR A 322 -6.16 25.34 -16.72
N SER A 323 -7.36 25.20 -16.13
CA SER A 323 -8.47 26.13 -16.35
C SER A 323 -8.40 27.42 -15.52
N GLY A 324 -7.31 27.64 -14.76
CA GLY A 324 -7.11 28.83 -13.92
C GLY A 324 -7.99 28.90 -12.66
N ASN A 325 -8.75 27.85 -12.35
CA ASN A 325 -9.70 27.81 -11.22
C ASN A 325 -9.00 27.46 -9.89
N LEU A 326 -8.14 28.36 -9.40
CA LEU A 326 -7.42 28.19 -8.13
C LEU A 326 -8.35 28.02 -6.91
N LYS A 327 -9.59 28.53 -6.97
CA LYS A 327 -10.57 28.38 -5.89
C LYS A 327 -10.99 26.91 -5.76
N ALA A 328 -11.24 26.22 -6.87
CA ALA A 328 -11.55 24.80 -6.89
C ALA A 328 -10.34 23.96 -6.45
N VAL A 329 -9.12 24.29 -6.92
CA VAL A 329 -7.88 23.62 -6.48
C VAL A 329 -7.76 23.66 -4.96
N ARG A 330 -7.89 24.85 -4.35
CA ARG A 330 -7.80 25.02 -2.88
C ARG A 330 -8.86 24.22 -2.13
N LYS A 331 -10.10 24.24 -2.63
CA LYS A 331 -11.22 23.51 -2.01
C LYS A 331 -10.97 22.00 -2.03
N ASN A 332 -10.59 21.45 -3.18
CA ASN A 332 -10.39 20.01 -3.35
C ASN A 332 -9.18 19.50 -2.56
N LEU A 333 -8.10 20.28 -2.52
CA LEU A 333 -6.90 20.01 -1.72
C LEU A 333 -7.24 19.90 -0.22
N VAL A 334 -7.93 20.92 0.31
CA VAL A 334 -8.31 20.95 1.74
C VAL A 334 -9.26 19.80 2.06
N LEU A 335 -10.24 19.55 1.19
CA LEU A 335 -11.21 18.46 1.37
C LEU A 335 -10.53 17.09 1.37
N ALA A 336 -9.59 16.86 0.46
CA ALA A 336 -8.87 15.58 0.36
C ALA A 336 -8.07 15.26 1.64
N ILE A 337 -7.35 16.24 2.18
CA ILE A 337 -6.62 16.07 3.45
C ILE A 337 -7.60 15.82 4.61
N GLN A 338 -8.70 16.58 4.66
CA GLN A 338 -9.72 16.44 5.73
C GLN A 338 -10.40 15.07 5.68
N LEU A 339 -10.77 14.56 4.49
CA LEU A 339 -11.36 13.23 4.31
C LEU A 339 -10.39 12.12 4.73
N THR A 340 -9.12 12.26 4.36
CA THR A 340 -8.09 11.33 4.80
C THR A 340 -7.98 11.28 6.32
N CYS A 341 -7.86 12.44 6.98
CA CYS A 341 -7.82 12.50 8.44
C CYS A 341 -9.11 11.99 9.10
N PHE A 342 -10.27 12.28 8.52
CA PHE A 342 -11.58 11.86 9.06
C PHE A 342 -11.68 10.34 9.20
N ILE A 343 -11.08 9.58 8.27
CA ILE A 343 -11.09 8.11 8.31
C ILE A 343 -9.89 7.57 9.08
N THR A 344 -8.69 8.11 8.83
CA THR A 344 -7.46 7.49 9.35
C THR A 344 -7.19 7.82 10.81
N VAL A 345 -7.49 9.04 11.28
CA VAL A 345 -7.19 9.42 12.67
C VAL A 345 -7.95 8.54 13.69
N PRO A 346 -9.29 8.38 13.62
CA PRO A 346 -9.98 7.50 14.57
C PRO A 346 -9.57 6.02 14.40
N ALA A 347 -9.28 5.57 13.19
CA ALA A 347 -8.86 4.19 12.94
C ALA A 347 -7.51 3.89 13.61
N VAL A 348 -6.48 4.73 13.40
CA VAL A 348 -5.14 4.49 13.99
C VAL A 348 -5.14 4.66 15.51
N VAL A 349 -5.93 5.59 16.05
CA VAL A 349 -6.08 5.76 17.51
C VAL A 349 -6.82 4.57 18.11
N GLY A 350 -7.88 4.08 17.46
CA GLY A 350 -8.59 2.87 17.88
C GLY A 350 -7.68 1.63 17.86
N MET A 351 -6.87 1.45 16.81
CA MET A 351 -5.89 0.38 16.73
C MET A 351 -4.80 0.49 17.81
N ALA A 352 -4.32 1.70 18.11
CA ALA A 352 -3.33 1.91 19.16
C ALA A 352 -3.89 1.57 20.57
N LEU A 353 -5.14 1.91 20.85
CA LEU A 353 -5.80 1.60 22.13
C LEU A 353 -6.09 0.12 22.31
N LEU A 354 -6.39 -0.58 21.23
CA LEU A 354 -6.72 -2.01 21.20
C LEU A 354 -5.56 -2.85 20.65
N SER A 355 -4.32 -2.36 20.72
CA SER A 355 -3.15 -2.96 20.06
C SER A 355 -2.91 -4.41 20.45
N GLU A 356 -2.88 -4.73 21.74
CA GLU A 356 -2.64 -6.09 22.23
C GLU A 356 -3.79 -7.04 21.89
N PRO A 357 -5.08 -6.74 22.19
CA PRO A 357 -6.18 -7.59 21.74
C PRO A 357 -6.27 -7.75 20.21
N ILE A 358 -5.90 -6.73 19.42
CA ILE A 358 -5.83 -6.85 17.95
C ILE A 358 -4.70 -7.79 17.55
N TYR A 359 -3.52 -7.71 18.20
CA TYR A 359 -2.42 -8.62 17.91
C TYR A 359 -2.81 -10.06 18.23
N ILE A 360 -3.38 -10.32 19.42
CA ILE A 360 -3.85 -11.66 19.82
C ILE A 360 -4.95 -12.15 18.88
N MET A 361 -5.88 -11.29 18.50
CA MET A 361 -6.96 -11.64 17.58
C MET A 361 -6.45 -12.19 16.25
N PHE A 362 -5.38 -11.60 15.68
CA PHE A 362 -4.87 -11.97 14.37
C PHE A 362 -3.65 -12.89 14.39
N PHE A 363 -2.76 -12.70 15.39
CA PHE A 363 -1.40 -13.26 15.38
C PHE A 363 -1.04 -13.99 16.68
N ASN A 364 -2.05 -14.47 17.41
CA ASN A 364 -1.85 -15.13 18.69
C ASN A 364 -0.65 -16.08 18.69
N SER A 365 0.21 -15.96 19.68
CA SER A 365 1.36 -16.83 19.92
C SER A 365 1.21 -17.55 21.25
N ASN A 366 1.61 -18.83 21.29
CA ASN A 366 1.67 -19.61 22.53
C ASN A 366 3.00 -19.40 23.28
N ILE A 367 3.93 -18.64 22.70
CA ILE A 367 5.22 -18.32 23.32
C ILE A 367 5.00 -17.22 24.35
N PRO A 368 5.40 -17.43 25.63
CA PRO A 368 5.24 -16.42 26.66
C PRO A 368 5.89 -15.08 26.28
N GLY A 369 5.20 -13.97 26.52
CA GLY A 369 5.69 -12.60 26.24
C GLY A 369 5.50 -12.13 24.78
N TYR A 370 5.29 -13.02 23.79
CA TYR A 370 5.17 -12.62 22.38
C TYR A 370 3.91 -11.80 22.10
N ASN A 371 2.78 -12.16 22.72
CA ASN A 371 1.53 -11.39 22.56
C ASN A 371 1.67 -9.97 23.12
N GLN A 372 2.33 -9.81 24.25
CA GLN A 372 2.61 -8.50 24.84
C GLN A 372 3.57 -7.70 23.96
N MET A 373 4.69 -8.29 23.53
CA MET A 373 5.65 -7.65 22.62
C MET A 373 4.97 -7.18 21.32
N GLY A 374 4.16 -8.05 20.71
CA GLY A 374 3.38 -7.68 19.53
C GLY A 374 2.41 -6.52 19.81
N GLY A 375 1.71 -6.54 20.93
CA GLY A 375 0.84 -5.45 21.37
C GLY A 375 1.56 -4.12 21.57
N GLU A 376 2.77 -4.14 22.15
CA GLU A 376 3.62 -2.95 22.34
C GLU A 376 4.05 -2.38 20.98
N ILE A 377 4.55 -3.22 20.07
CA ILE A 377 4.93 -2.82 18.70
C ILE A 377 3.73 -2.21 17.97
N PHE A 378 2.54 -2.82 18.09
CA PHE A 378 1.32 -2.30 17.46
C PHE A 378 0.84 -0.99 18.04
N ARG A 379 1.09 -0.69 19.32
CA ARG A 379 0.59 0.51 19.99
C ARG A 379 1.11 1.79 19.33
N LEU A 380 2.41 1.97 19.24
CA LEU A 380 2.99 3.13 18.57
C LEU A 380 2.95 2.97 17.05
N GLY A 381 3.25 1.76 16.56
CA GLY A 381 3.29 1.46 15.13
C GLY A 381 1.96 1.73 14.41
N SER A 382 0.82 1.56 15.06
CA SER A 382 -0.50 1.88 14.46
C SER A 382 -0.61 3.33 14.03
N LEU A 383 0.00 4.27 14.78
CA LEU A 383 -0.02 5.69 14.44
C LEU A 383 0.73 6.00 13.14
N LEU A 384 1.69 5.15 12.74
CA LEU A 384 2.40 5.28 11.46
C LEU A 384 1.43 5.31 10.27
N GLY A 385 0.29 4.60 10.38
CA GLY A 385 -0.74 4.60 9.34
C GLY A 385 -1.27 5.99 8.99
N LEU A 386 -1.36 6.92 9.96
CA LEU A 386 -1.74 8.30 9.70
C LEU A 386 -0.71 9.03 8.84
N PHE A 387 0.57 8.86 9.16
CA PHE A 387 1.67 9.50 8.41
C PHE A 387 1.75 8.97 6.99
N MET A 388 1.62 7.67 6.80
CA MET A 388 1.57 7.04 5.47
C MET A 388 0.37 7.54 4.64
N ALA A 389 -0.81 7.63 5.25
CA ALA A 389 -2.01 8.11 4.59
C ALA A 389 -1.89 9.58 4.18
N LEU A 390 -1.40 10.44 5.08
CA LEU A 390 -1.15 11.86 4.79
C LEU A 390 -0.07 12.06 3.73
N TYR A 391 1.03 11.29 3.79
CA TYR A 391 2.05 11.31 2.76
C TYR A 391 1.45 10.99 1.38
N SER A 392 0.65 9.93 1.29
CA SER A 392 0.02 9.51 0.02
C SER A 392 -0.82 10.63 -0.60
N ILE A 393 -1.68 11.29 0.19
CA ILE A 393 -2.56 12.35 -0.33
C ILE A 393 -1.78 13.63 -0.66
N ILE A 394 -0.81 14.02 0.16
CA ILE A 394 0.02 15.22 -0.08
C ILE A 394 0.87 15.03 -1.34
N THR A 395 1.39 13.84 -1.55
CA THR A 395 2.16 13.49 -2.76
C THR A 395 1.27 13.52 -4.01
N ALA A 396 0.05 13.00 -3.92
CA ALA A 396 -0.94 13.09 -5.01
C ALA A 396 -1.28 14.55 -5.35
N ILE A 397 -1.37 15.43 -4.34
CA ILE A 397 -1.57 16.86 -4.56
C ILE A 397 -0.37 17.48 -5.29
N LEU A 398 0.88 17.18 -4.88
CA LEU A 398 2.08 17.66 -5.59
C LEU A 398 2.11 17.21 -7.04
N GLN A 399 1.73 15.96 -7.31
CA GLN A 399 1.62 15.44 -8.67
C GLN A 399 0.53 16.17 -9.47
N GLY A 400 -0.64 16.41 -8.87
CA GLY A 400 -1.77 17.09 -9.50
C GLY A 400 -1.50 18.55 -9.84
N ILE A 401 -0.62 19.24 -9.08
CA ILE A 401 -0.18 20.62 -9.38
C ILE A 401 1.12 20.68 -10.22
N GLY A 402 1.63 19.53 -10.72
CA GLY A 402 2.81 19.46 -11.58
C GLY A 402 4.14 19.77 -10.87
N LYS A 403 4.20 19.56 -9.55
CA LYS A 403 5.39 19.84 -8.73
C LYS A 403 6.02 18.57 -8.13
N GLN A 404 5.87 17.44 -8.80
CA GLN A 404 6.36 16.12 -8.36
C GLN A 404 7.87 16.07 -8.11
N TRP A 405 8.69 16.84 -8.83
CA TRP A 405 10.14 16.85 -8.64
C TRP A 405 10.57 17.32 -7.25
N TYR A 406 9.86 18.30 -6.66
CA TYR A 406 10.09 18.67 -5.27
C TYR A 406 9.82 17.51 -4.31
N GLY A 407 8.76 16.72 -4.58
CA GLY A 407 8.46 15.54 -3.79
C GLY A 407 9.58 14.50 -3.81
N ILE A 408 10.25 14.29 -4.96
CA ILE A 408 11.40 13.40 -5.09
C ILE A 408 12.59 13.88 -4.24
N ILE A 409 12.92 15.18 -4.30
CA ILE A 409 13.99 15.75 -3.48
C ILE A 409 13.69 15.58 -1.99
N PHE A 410 12.45 15.88 -1.58
CA PHE A 410 12.05 15.73 -0.17
C PHE A 410 12.04 14.27 0.28
N LEU A 411 11.64 13.34 -0.60
CA LEU A 411 11.71 11.91 -0.32
C LEU A 411 13.17 11.45 -0.14
N ALA A 412 14.08 11.86 -1.04
CA ALA A 412 15.50 11.53 -0.92
C ALA A 412 16.10 12.04 0.40
N THR A 413 15.81 13.30 0.77
CA THR A 413 16.23 13.85 2.07
C THR A 413 15.61 13.09 3.23
N SER A 414 14.32 12.69 3.11
CA SER A 414 13.64 11.92 4.16
C SER A 414 14.25 10.54 4.37
N LEU A 415 14.79 9.90 3.32
CA LEU A 415 15.50 8.63 3.44
C LEU A 415 16.78 8.78 4.28
N VAL A 416 17.51 9.88 4.08
CA VAL A 416 18.70 10.19 4.91
C VAL A 416 18.29 10.45 6.37
N ILE A 417 17.22 11.24 6.59
CA ILE A 417 16.68 11.50 7.93
C ILE A 417 16.25 10.18 8.60
N LYS A 418 15.59 9.29 7.85
CA LYS A 418 15.18 7.97 8.32
C LYS A 418 16.36 7.11 8.73
N TYR A 419 17.40 7.06 7.89
CA TYR A 419 18.62 6.30 8.18
C TYR A 419 19.29 6.81 9.48
N ILE A 420 19.54 8.10 9.59
CA ILE A 420 20.11 8.73 10.79
C ILE A 420 19.19 8.49 12.00
N GLY A 421 17.89 8.61 11.83
CA GLY A 421 16.91 8.34 12.88
C GLY A 421 16.97 6.89 13.38
N ASN A 422 17.10 5.91 12.49
CA ASN A 422 17.26 4.51 12.89
C ASN A 422 18.55 4.29 13.69
N VAL A 423 19.68 4.83 13.22
CA VAL A 423 20.98 4.75 13.92
C VAL A 423 20.89 5.27 15.35
N LEU A 424 20.19 6.39 15.55
CA LEU A 424 20.13 7.06 16.86
C LEU A 424 19.03 6.51 17.77
N LEU A 425 17.86 6.16 17.21
CA LEU A 425 16.67 5.85 18.01
C LEU A 425 16.47 4.36 18.26
N ILE A 426 16.89 3.48 17.36
CA ILE A 426 16.70 2.02 17.55
C ILE A 426 17.47 1.51 18.77
N PRO A 427 18.77 1.86 19.02
CA PRO A 427 19.47 1.38 20.20
C PRO A 427 18.81 1.79 21.51
N ILE A 428 18.09 2.92 21.54
CA ILE A 428 17.46 3.49 22.75
C ILE A 428 16.01 2.98 22.90
N PHE A 429 15.23 3.08 21.84
CA PHE A 429 13.79 2.81 21.86
C PHE A 429 13.39 1.51 21.18
N LYS A 430 14.37 0.71 20.76
CA LYS A 430 14.15 -0.57 20.07
C LYS A 430 13.23 -0.40 18.84
N THR A 431 12.22 -1.25 18.66
CA THR A 431 11.24 -1.19 17.54
C THR A 431 10.49 0.14 17.45
N ASP A 432 10.19 0.75 18.61
CA ASP A 432 9.57 2.08 18.64
C ASP A 432 10.50 3.14 18.04
N GLY A 433 11.82 2.98 18.16
CA GLY A 433 12.83 3.84 17.53
C GLY A 433 12.71 3.84 16.00
N ALA A 434 12.57 2.66 15.38
CA ALA A 434 12.34 2.54 13.94
C ALA A 434 11.02 3.22 13.49
N THR A 435 9.97 3.05 14.31
CA THR A 435 8.67 3.69 14.06
C THR A 435 8.77 5.22 14.14
N LEU A 436 9.40 5.76 15.19
CA LEU A 436 9.62 7.20 15.38
C LEU A 436 10.47 7.80 14.26
N ALA A 437 11.56 7.14 13.87
CA ALA A 437 12.39 7.58 12.76
C ALA A 437 11.59 7.70 11.45
N THR A 438 10.70 6.72 11.19
CA THR A 438 9.80 6.75 10.03
C THR A 438 8.80 7.90 10.12
N MET A 439 8.19 8.15 11.28
CA MET A 439 7.26 9.26 11.49
C MET A 439 7.95 10.62 11.29
N ILE A 440 9.18 10.79 11.80
CA ILE A 440 9.98 12.01 11.61
C ILE A 440 10.28 12.23 10.12
N ALA A 441 10.70 11.19 9.40
CA ALA A 441 11.00 11.26 7.98
C ALA A 441 9.76 11.63 7.14
N TYR A 442 8.60 11.01 7.41
CA TYR A 442 7.34 11.39 6.76
C TYR A 442 6.93 12.83 7.11
N THR A 443 7.06 13.24 8.37
CA THR A 443 6.72 14.60 8.83
C THR A 443 7.55 15.64 8.09
N PHE A 444 8.85 15.42 7.93
CA PHE A 444 9.72 16.30 7.15
C PHE A 444 9.24 16.40 5.70
N CYS A 445 9.05 15.25 5.03
CA CYS A 445 8.62 15.22 3.63
C CYS A 445 7.26 15.92 3.43
N MET A 446 6.30 15.67 4.31
CA MET A 446 4.98 16.28 4.27
C MET A 446 5.03 17.79 4.51
N THR A 447 5.81 18.24 5.49
CA THR A 447 5.93 19.66 5.83
C THR A 447 6.54 20.45 4.68
N MET A 448 7.63 19.95 4.10
CA MET A 448 8.26 20.59 2.93
C MET A 448 7.32 20.61 1.71
N SER A 449 6.61 19.50 1.49
CA SER A 449 5.60 19.40 0.42
C SER A 449 4.47 20.41 0.61
N LEU A 450 3.94 20.55 1.83
CA LEU A 450 2.87 21.51 2.15
C LEU A 450 3.33 22.97 1.97
N ILE A 451 4.59 23.27 2.26
CA ILE A 451 5.17 24.61 2.00
C ILE A 451 5.13 24.93 0.50
N ILE A 452 5.55 23.98 -0.36
CA ILE A 452 5.49 24.16 -1.82
C ILE A 452 4.04 24.31 -2.29
N ILE A 453 3.14 23.43 -1.83
CA ILE A 453 1.72 23.48 -2.17
C ILE A 453 1.12 24.85 -1.77
N LYS A 454 1.43 25.33 -0.57
CA LYS A 454 0.96 26.65 -0.09
C LYS A 454 1.49 27.80 -0.98
N ARG A 455 2.77 27.76 -1.35
CA ARG A 455 3.38 28.80 -2.23
C ARG A 455 2.73 28.81 -3.62
N GLN A 456 2.40 27.64 -4.17
CA GLN A 456 1.85 27.52 -5.54
C GLN A 456 0.35 27.82 -5.60
N THR A 457 -0.42 27.39 -4.60
CA THR A 457 -1.88 27.50 -4.63
C THR A 457 -2.42 28.64 -3.78
N GLY A 458 -1.65 29.13 -2.81
CA GLY A 458 -2.10 30.14 -1.85
C GLY A 458 -3.20 29.65 -0.91
N PHE A 459 -3.28 28.33 -0.61
CA PHE A 459 -4.27 27.82 0.33
C PHE A 459 -3.99 28.31 1.76
N LYS A 460 -5.06 28.52 2.53
CA LYS A 460 -4.95 28.98 3.92
C LYS A 460 -5.01 27.79 4.87
N LEU A 461 -3.99 27.65 5.72
CA LEU A 461 -3.90 26.59 6.72
C LEU A 461 -5.07 26.64 7.73
N SER A 462 -5.62 27.83 8.02
CA SER A 462 -6.77 27.99 8.91
C SER A 462 -8.03 27.25 8.42
N GLN A 463 -8.23 27.14 7.10
CA GLN A 463 -9.36 26.39 6.53
C GLN A 463 -9.20 24.87 6.73
N LEU A 464 -7.96 24.39 6.74
CA LEU A 464 -7.64 23.00 7.03
C LEU A 464 -7.83 22.71 8.52
N LEU A 465 -7.23 23.53 9.40
CA LEU A 465 -7.19 23.30 10.84
C LEU A 465 -8.57 23.25 11.50
N ARG A 466 -9.51 24.12 11.12
CA ARG A 466 -10.83 24.20 11.76
C ARG A 466 -11.57 22.84 11.83
N ARG A 467 -11.54 22.06 10.73
CA ARG A 467 -12.19 20.75 10.70
C ARG A 467 -11.31 19.66 11.29
N LEU A 468 -9.99 19.78 11.16
CA LEU A 468 -9.06 18.85 11.79
C LEU A 468 -9.20 18.87 13.32
N VAL A 469 -9.32 20.04 13.93
CA VAL A 469 -9.57 20.16 15.38
C VAL A 469 -10.82 19.38 15.78
N ALA A 470 -11.92 19.50 15.03
CA ALA A 470 -13.14 18.73 15.30
C ALA A 470 -12.89 17.20 15.18
N ILE A 471 -12.15 16.76 14.16
CA ILE A 471 -11.78 15.35 13.98
C ILE A 471 -10.98 14.86 15.20
N PHE A 472 -9.96 15.61 15.64
CA PHE A 472 -9.15 15.22 16.80
C PHE A 472 -9.95 15.24 18.11
N VAL A 473 -10.83 16.21 18.32
CA VAL A 473 -11.70 16.26 19.51
C VAL A 473 -12.66 15.05 19.53
N PHE A 474 -13.33 14.75 18.41
CA PHE A 474 -14.24 13.59 18.35
C PHE A 474 -13.48 12.27 18.51
N THR A 475 -12.28 12.17 17.96
CA THR A 475 -11.40 11.01 18.18
C THR A 475 -10.97 10.91 19.65
N GLY A 476 -10.67 12.03 20.32
CA GLY A 476 -10.35 12.04 21.74
C GLY A 476 -11.53 11.57 22.61
N MET A 477 -12.76 12.03 22.29
CA MET A 477 -13.98 11.55 22.98
C MET A 477 -14.22 10.04 22.71
N MET A 478 -14.05 9.59 21.47
CA MET A 478 -14.09 8.17 21.13
C MET A 478 -13.05 7.38 21.94
N ALA A 479 -11.82 7.88 22.02
CA ALA A 479 -10.73 7.23 22.75
C ALA A 479 -11.06 7.09 24.25
N LEU A 480 -11.61 8.12 24.87
CA LEU A 480 -12.06 8.07 26.28
C LEU A 480 -13.14 7.00 26.48
N VAL A 481 -14.16 6.97 25.62
CA VAL A 481 -15.21 5.96 25.73
C VAL A 481 -14.65 4.54 25.51
N VAL A 482 -13.78 4.34 24.52
CA VAL A 482 -13.14 3.04 24.29
C VAL A 482 -12.29 2.62 25.48
N MET A 483 -11.56 3.54 26.14
CA MET A 483 -10.81 3.23 27.36
C MET A 483 -11.73 2.81 28.53
N ILE A 484 -12.87 3.47 28.71
CA ILE A 484 -13.86 3.08 29.74
C ILE A 484 -14.41 1.68 29.43
N VAL A 485 -14.81 1.44 28.20
CA VAL A 485 -15.30 0.12 27.75
C VAL A 485 -14.23 -0.96 27.96
N LYS A 486 -12.98 -0.67 27.58
CA LYS A 486 -11.83 -1.56 27.80
C LYS A 486 -11.66 -1.91 29.28
N SER A 487 -11.73 -0.91 30.16
CA SER A 487 -11.61 -1.14 31.61
C SER A 487 -12.76 -2.01 32.15
N GLY A 488 -13.99 -1.78 31.68
CA GLY A 488 -15.15 -2.62 32.05
C GLY A 488 -15.03 -4.05 31.50
N LEU A 489 -14.62 -4.20 30.24
CA LEU A 489 -14.45 -5.53 29.64
C LEU A 489 -13.33 -6.33 30.30
N ASN A 490 -12.26 -5.69 30.75
CA ASN A 490 -11.16 -6.37 31.47
C ASN A 490 -11.61 -7.03 32.79
N LEU A 491 -12.73 -6.60 33.38
CA LEU A 491 -13.30 -7.23 34.57
C LEU A 491 -14.05 -8.53 34.24
N VAL A 492 -14.50 -8.70 33.00
CA VAL A 492 -15.37 -9.80 32.56
C VAL A 492 -14.69 -10.73 31.57
N ILE A 493 -13.86 -10.19 30.69
CA ILE A 493 -13.23 -10.90 29.56
C ILE A 493 -11.71 -10.84 29.72
N ASP A 494 -11.11 -11.99 29.97
CA ASP A 494 -9.65 -12.14 29.90
C ASP A 494 -9.28 -12.69 28.51
N TYR A 495 -8.95 -11.76 27.60
CA TYR A 495 -8.58 -12.08 26.22
C TYR A 495 -7.25 -12.84 26.09
N ASN A 496 -6.45 -12.92 27.17
CA ASN A 496 -5.21 -13.71 27.19
C ASN A 496 -5.47 -15.21 27.39
N LYS A 497 -6.59 -15.58 27.99
CA LYS A 497 -6.93 -17.00 28.24
C LYS A 497 -7.30 -17.75 26.98
N HIS A 498 -8.00 -17.09 26.06
CA HIS A 498 -8.45 -17.74 24.83
C HIS A 498 -8.55 -16.71 23.69
N HIS A 499 -7.87 -16.97 22.57
CA HIS A 499 -7.79 -16.04 21.44
C HIS A 499 -9.17 -15.64 20.86
N LEU A 500 -10.19 -16.53 20.96
CA LEU A 500 -11.55 -16.20 20.54
C LEU A 500 -12.18 -15.08 21.36
N LEU A 501 -11.78 -14.91 22.61
CA LEU A 501 -12.29 -13.82 23.45
C LEU A 501 -11.77 -12.45 22.96
N SER A 502 -10.58 -12.41 22.34
CA SER A 502 -10.06 -11.18 21.75
C SER A 502 -10.90 -10.68 20.56
N TYR A 503 -11.55 -11.59 19.79
CA TYR A 503 -12.47 -11.18 18.73
C TYR A 503 -13.68 -10.43 19.29
N PHE A 504 -14.32 -10.96 20.33
CA PHE A 504 -15.45 -10.30 21.00
C PHE A 504 -15.03 -8.98 21.63
N TYR A 505 -13.87 -8.98 22.27
CA TYR A 505 -13.31 -7.79 22.92
C TYR A 505 -13.08 -6.64 21.91
N VAL A 506 -12.41 -6.94 20.80
CA VAL A 506 -12.13 -5.98 19.73
C VAL A 506 -13.42 -5.57 19.02
N ALA A 507 -14.34 -6.51 18.75
CA ALA A 507 -15.61 -6.23 18.09
C ALA A 507 -16.47 -5.27 18.91
N ILE A 508 -16.66 -5.53 20.22
CA ILE A 508 -17.46 -4.69 21.11
C ILE A 508 -16.81 -3.29 21.24
N SER A 509 -15.52 -3.24 21.59
CA SER A 509 -14.81 -1.98 21.80
C SER A 509 -14.72 -1.15 20.51
N GLY A 510 -14.44 -1.81 19.37
CA GLY A 510 -14.37 -1.18 18.05
C GLY A 510 -15.72 -0.68 17.58
N PHE A 511 -16.80 -1.47 17.74
CA PHE A 511 -18.15 -1.07 17.36
C PHE A 511 -18.61 0.16 18.17
N ILE A 512 -18.41 0.17 19.49
CA ILE A 512 -18.74 1.31 20.34
C ILE A 512 -17.92 2.54 19.89
N GLY A 513 -16.63 2.37 19.63
CA GLY A 513 -15.79 3.47 19.12
C GLY A 513 -16.32 4.05 17.81
N ILE A 514 -16.68 3.20 16.84
CA ILE A 514 -17.27 3.63 15.56
C ILE A 514 -18.56 4.39 15.79
N VAL A 515 -19.48 3.87 16.61
CA VAL A 515 -20.78 4.51 16.90
C VAL A 515 -20.58 5.88 17.55
N VAL A 516 -19.68 6.00 18.52
CA VAL A 516 -19.39 7.27 19.19
C VAL A 516 -18.80 8.28 18.21
N TYR A 517 -17.77 7.90 17.44
CA TYR A 517 -17.11 8.82 16.51
C TYR A 517 -18.05 9.30 15.41
N PHE A 518 -18.71 8.38 14.71
CA PHE A 518 -19.65 8.75 13.63
C PHE A 518 -20.91 9.41 14.15
N GLY A 519 -21.38 9.05 15.35
CA GLY A 519 -22.48 9.72 16.02
C GLY A 519 -22.17 11.19 16.33
N LEU A 520 -20.99 11.49 16.88
CA LEU A 520 -20.53 12.87 17.11
C LEU A 520 -20.34 13.62 15.78
N ALA A 521 -19.70 12.98 14.78
CA ALA A 521 -19.49 13.58 13.48
C ALA A 521 -20.80 13.90 12.75
N TRP A 522 -21.83 13.06 12.93
CA TRP A 522 -23.16 13.31 12.42
C TRP A 522 -23.89 14.40 13.19
N TYR A 523 -23.86 14.36 14.52
CA TYR A 523 -24.54 15.33 15.38
C TYR A 523 -24.02 16.77 15.18
N PHE A 524 -22.71 16.93 14.98
CA PHE A 524 -22.06 18.24 14.74
C PHE A 524 -21.94 18.62 13.26
N ASP A 525 -22.69 17.97 12.36
CA ASP A 525 -22.74 18.25 10.92
C ASP A 525 -21.39 18.09 10.16
N LEU A 526 -20.40 17.42 10.76
CA LEU A 526 -19.10 17.22 10.11
C LEU A 526 -19.20 16.32 8.87
N ILE A 527 -20.04 15.29 8.91
CA ILE A 527 -20.30 14.40 7.77
C ILE A 527 -20.91 15.18 6.61
N HIS A 528 -21.90 16.04 6.88
CA HIS A 528 -22.50 16.91 5.87
C HIS A 528 -21.46 17.86 5.24
N ALA A 529 -20.60 18.44 6.08
CA ALA A 529 -19.57 19.37 5.63
C ALA A 529 -18.48 18.74 4.76
N LEU A 530 -18.21 17.42 4.94
CA LEU A 530 -17.19 16.68 4.19
C LEU A 530 -17.74 16.00 2.95
N PHE A 531 -18.88 15.32 3.06
CA PHE A 531 -19.45 14.49 2.00
C PHE A 531 -20.58 15.14 1.21
N GLY A 532 -21.07 16.30 1.63
CA GLY A 532 -22.20 17.00 0.97
C GLY A 532 -23.55 16.27 1.09
N VAL A 533 -23.65 15.27 1.98
CA VAL A 533 -24.86 14.44 2.14
C VAL A 533 -25.97 15.25 2.80
N LYS A 534 -27.17 15.28 2.19
CA LYS A 534 -28.33 16.09 2.64
C LYS A 534 -29.01 15.62 3.96
N PHE A 535 -28.41 14.70 4.71
CA PHE A 535 -28.94 14.20 5.99
C PHE A 535 -28.20 14.84 7.17
N SER A 536 -28.55 16.10 7.49
CA SER A 536 -28.10 16.78 8.71
C SER A 536 -29.17 16.67 9.80
N PRO A 537 -28.81 16.47 11.08
CA PRO A 537 -29.73 16.49 12.21
C PRO A 537 -30.53 17.81 12.29
N LYS A 538 -29.93 18.94 11.92
CA LYS A 538 -30.60 20.25 11.85
C LYS A 538 -31.71 20.25 10.81
N GLN A 539 -31.46 19.71 9.63
CA GLN A 539 -32.49 19.61 8.58
C GLN A 539 -33.60 18.61 8.93
N LEU A 540 -33.26 17.54 9.66
CA LEU A 540 -34.27 16.61 10.18
C LEU A 540 -35.16 17.30 11.22
N LYS A 541 -34.57 18.08 12.14
CA LYS A 541 -35.28 18.86 13.14
C LYS A 541 -36.17 19.93 12.49
N GLU A 542 -35.70 20.65 11.49
CA GLU A 542 -36.48 21.61 10.70
C GLU A 542 -37.62 20.95 9.90
N ARG A 543 -37.40 19.76 9.35
CA ARG A 543 -38.46 19.00 8.66
C ARG A 543 -39.52 18.49 9.61
N ILE A 544 -39.16 18.07 10.83
CA ILE A 544 -40.08 17.63 11.86
C ILE A 544 -40.87 18.83 12.40
N LEU A 545 -40.21 19.98 12.60
CA LEU A 545 -40.87 21.23 13.07
C LEU A 545 -41.80 21.85 12.00
N ARG A 546 -41.51 21.67 10.70
CA ARG A 546 -42.39 22.12 9.61
C ARG A 546 -43.58 21.17 9.34
N ARG A 547 -43.57 19.97 9.91
CA ARG A 547 -44.70 19.01 9.81
C ARG A 547 -45.64 19.06 11.04
N ARG A 548 -45.29 19.84 12.04
CA ARG A 548 -46.20 20.28 13.13
C ARG A 548 -46.68 21.70 12.85
#